data_5a92454e65db1ec7cb9f973b9ff7a41c
#
_entry.id   5a92454e65db1ec7cb9f973b9ff7a41c
#
_cell.length_a   1.000
_cell.length_b   1.000
_cell.length_c   1.000
_cell.angle_alpha   90.00
_cell.angle_beta   90.00
_cell.angle_gamma   90.00
#
_symmetry.space_group_name_H-M   'P 1'
#
loop_
_entity.id
_entity.type
_entity.pdbx_description
1 polymer ?
#
loop_
_entity_poly.entity_id
_entity_poly.type
_entity_poly.pdbx_seq_one_letter_code
_entity_poly.pdbx_strand_id
1 'polypeptide(L)'
;TTWAQSDLDAMLREARATDPGLPAFALGHSLGGQLFGSVREGARLDAFVTVTAGSGWYGHNERMPLQVRFLWFVAIPLLTPLFGYFPGRRLRMVGDLPSGVAWQWRRWCTHRDYLLSEGEEMRRRYESVTAPVLGYSFDDDAMLTKRSIDELHGFYRNARVERRHAAPAGAGR
;
A
#
# COMPACT_ATOMS: atom_id res chain seq x y z
N THR A 1 11.62 7.58 -0.41
CA THR A 1 11.42 6.13 -0.12
C THR A 1 11.82 5.73 1.28
N THR A 2 12.64 6.54 1.96
CA THR A 2 13.26 6.18 3.22
C THR A 2 12.28 5.79 4.34
N TRP A 3 11.25 6.58 4.60
CA TRP A 3 10.31 6.29 5.70
C TRP A 3 9.61 4.93 5.55
N ALA A 4 9.04 4.65 4.37
CA ALA A 4 8.29 3.42 4.13
C ALA A 4 9.19 2.16 4.11
N GLN A 5 10.43 2.31 3.63
CA GLN A 5 11.34 1.20 3.46
C GLN A 5 12.22 0.98 4.69
N SER A 6 12.82 2.05 5.21
CA SER A 6 13.78 1.92 6.32
C SER A 6 13.10 1.51 7.62
N ASP A 7 11.95 2.11 7.93
CA ASP A 7 11.25 1.84 9.18
C ASP A 7 10.63 0.45 9.16
N LEU A 8 10.00 0.05 8.05
CA LEU A 8 9.42 -1.28 7.91
C LEU A 8 10.49 -2.37 7.85
N ASP A 9 11.60 -2.15 7.13
CA ASP A 9 12.74 -3.07 7.11
C ASP A 9 13.35 -3.25 8.51
N ALA A 10 13.51 -2.16 9.27
CA ALA A 10 14.03 -2.22 10.62
C ALA A 10 13.09 -3.00 11.55
N MET A 11 11.80 -2.74 11.48
CA MET A 11 10.79 -3.43 12.28
C MET A 11 10.73 -4.94 11.97
N LEU A 12 10.73 -5.30 10.69
CA LEU A 12 10.73 -6.73 10.29
C LEU A 12 12.00 -7.45 10.70
N ARG A 13 13.15 -6.78 10.61
CA ARG A 13 14.44 -7.33 11.06
C ARG A 13 14.43 -7.58 12.57
N GLU A 14 13.97 -6.62 13.35
CA GLU A 14 13.87 -6.75 14.81
C GLU A 14 12.89 -7.87 15.21
N ALA A 15 11.73 -7.94 14.58
CA ALA A 15 10.77 -9.01 14.84
C ALA A 15 11.37 -10.40 14.58
N ARG A 16 12.14 -10.56 13.51
CA ARG A 16 12.83 -11.84 13.21
C ARG A 16 14.00 -12.12 14.17
N ALA A 17 14.68 -11.08 14.65
CA ALA A 17 15.79 -11.23 15.58
C ALA A 17 15.32 -11.65 16.99
N THR A 18 14.06 -11.37 17.35
CA THR A 18 13.47 -11.72 18.64
C THR A 18 13.39 -13.25 18.82
N ASP A 19 13.03 -13.98 17.76
CA ASP A 19 13.08 -15.44 17.74
C ASP A 19 13.39 -15.97 16.33
N PRO A 20 14.67 -16.16 16.00
CA PRO A 20 15.10 -16.55 14.66
C PRO A 20 14.62 -17.94 14.20
N GLY A 21 14.16 -18.76 15.12
CA GLY A 21 13.67 -20.12 14.85
C GLY A 21 12.20 -20.18 14.44
N LEU A 22 11.45 -19.10 14.65
CA LEU A 22 10.04 -19.06 14.32
C LEU A 22 9.78 -18.53 12.91
N PRO A 23 8.70 -19.01 12.24
CA PRO A 23 8.26 -18.42 10.99
C PRO A 23 7.73 -16.99 11.22
N ALA A 24 8.04 -16.10 10.28
CA ALA A 24 7.64 -14.70 10.32
C ALA A 24 6.49 -14.45 9.35
N PHE A 25 5.35 -14.05 9.87
CA PHE A 25 4.17 -13.68 9.10
C PHE A 25 3.89 -12.18 9.23
N ALA A 26 3.36 -11.59 8.18
CA ALA A 26 2.90 -10.21 8.23
C ALA A 26 1.44 -10.10 7.82
N LEU A 27 0.71 -9.19 8.48
CA LEU A 27 -0.63 -8.77 8.09
C LEU A 27 -0.61 -7.26 7.89
N GLY A 28 -1.00 -6.81 6.70
CA GLY A 28 -1.03 -5.41 6.34
C GLY A 28 -2.38 -4.95 5.81
N HIS A 29 -2.90 -3.87 6.41
CA HIS A 29 -4.10 -3.21 5.95
C HIS A 29 -3.74 -1.98 5.11
N SER A 30 -4.43 -1.77 3.99
CA SER A 30 -4.28 -0.58 3.14
C SER A 30 -2.81 -0.33 2.78
N LEU A 31 -2.25 0.85 3.03
CA LEU A 31 -0.86 1.20 2.77
C LEU A 31 0.14 0.22 3.41
N GLY A 32 -0.14 -0.28 4.61
CA GLY A 32 0.70 -1.29 5.27
C GLY A 32 0.86 -2.57 4.44
N GLY A 33 -0.23 -3.03 3.80
CA GLY A 33 -0.18 -4.18 2.89
C GLY A 33 0.47 -3.88 1.54
N GLN A 34 0.42 -2.61 1.09
CA GLN A 34 1.05 -2.19 -0.15
C GLN A 34 2.59 -2.24 -0.07
N LEU A 35 3.16 -2.00 1.10
CA LEU A 35 4.60 -1.78 1.26
C LEU A 35 5.44 -3.05 1.43
N PHE A 36 4.87 -4.20 1.76
CA PHE A 36 5.67 -5.41 2.04
C PHE A 36 6.60 -5.81 0.90
N GLY A 37 6.14 -5.73 -0.35
CA GLY A 37 6.99 -6.03 -1.51
C GLY A 37 8.04 -4.96 -1.82
N SER A 38 7.93 -3.77 -1.21
CA SER A 38 8.86 -2.67 -1.44
C SER A 38 10.12 -2.74 -0.55
N VAL A 39 10.10 -3.54 0.49
CA VAL A 39 11.16 -3.64 1.49
C VAL A 39 11.99 -4.92 1.33
N ARG A 40 13.26 -4.87 1.72
CA ARG A 40 14.19 -6.00 1.55
C ARG A 40 13.80 -7.17 2.45
N GLU A 41 13.43 -6.89 3.69
CA GLU A 41 13.02 -7.92 4.65
C GLU A 41 11.66 -8.56 4.27
N GLY A 42 10.87 -7.93 3.41
CA GLY A 42 9.62 -8.49 2.88
C GLY A 42 9.83 -9.81 2.13
N ALA A 43 10.92 -9.94 1.39
CA ALA A 43 11.28 -11.19 0.70
C ALA A 43 11.65 -12.35 1.66
N ARG A 44 11.86 -12.06 2.94
CA ARG A 44 12.25 -13.03 3.99
C ARG A 44 11.06 -13.46 4.86
N LEU A 45 9.87 -12.95 4.59
CA LEU A 45 8.65 -13.41 5.26
C LEU A 45 8.27 -14.80 4.76
N ASP A 46 7.71 -15.62 5.65
CA ASP A 46 7.24 -16.96 5.31
C ASP A 46 5.85 -16.94 4.65
N ALA A 47 5.03 -15.96 4.98
CA ALA A 47 3.81 -15.60 4.25
C ALA A 47 3.33 -14.19 4.66
N PHE A 48 2.45 -13.58 3.86
CA PHE A 48 1.76 -12.37 4.30
C PHE A 48 0.33 -12.28 3.80
N VAL A 49 -0.47 -11.58 4.60
CA VAL A 49 -1.87 -11.31 4.33
C VAL A 49 -2.04 -9.81 4.11
N THR A 50 -2.73 -9.44 3.06
CA THR A 50 -3.12 -8.07 2.78
C THR A 50 -4.64 -7.93 2.88
N VAL A 51 -5.07 -6.87 3.53
CA VAL A 51 -6.50 -6.54 3.66
C VAL A 51 -6.72 -5.17 3.04
N THR A 52 -7.60 -5.07 2.05
CA THR A 52 -7.86 -3.83 1.31
C THR A 52 -6.56 -3.09 0.93
N ALA A 53 -5.60 -3.83 0.36
CA ALA A 53 -4.32 -3.28 -0.11
C ALA A 53 -4.26 -3.38 -1.63
N GLY A 54 -4.35 -2.26 -2.29
CA GLY A 54 -4.36 -2.14 -3.75
C GLY A 54 -3.42 -1.07 -4.27
N SER A 55 -3.22 -1.02 -5.57
CA SER A 55 -2.55 0.10 -6.22
C SER A 55 -3.31 1.40 -5.91
N GLY A 56 -2.60 2.38 -5.38
CA GLY A 56 -3.17 3.69 -5.08
C GLY A 56 -3.30 4.60 -6.31
N TRP A 57 -3.04 4.11 -7.51
CA TRP A 57 -3.18 4.91 -8.72
C TRP A 57 -4.60 5.45 -8.86
N TYR A 58 -4.74 6.77 -8.95
CA TYR A 58 -6.03 7.46 -8.94
C TYR A 58 -6.99 7.01 -10.06
N GLY A 59 -6.47 6.47 -11.16
CA GLY A 59 -7.26 5.97 -12.28
C GLY A 59 -8.05 4.70 -11.99
N HIS A 60 -7.80 4.03 -10.86
CA HIS A 60 -8.60 2.89 -10.39
C HIS A 60 -9.75 3.30 -9.47
N ASN A 61 -9.81 4.55 -9.04
CA ASN A 61 -10.86 5.01 -8.14
C ASN A 61 -12.11 5.43 -8.94
N GLU A 62 -13.02 4.49 -9.12
CA GLU A 62 -14.25 4.68 -9.89
C GLU A 62 -15.40 5.27 -9.05
N ARG A 63 -15.40 5.04 -7.73
CA ARG A 63 -16.49 5.45 -6.83
C ARG A 63 -16.33 6.86 -6.28
N MET A 64 -15.09 7.32 -6.10
CA MET A 64 -14.78 8.65 -5.53
C MET A 64 -13.80 9.46 -6.40
N PRO A 65 -14.00 9.55 -7.72
CA PRO A 65 -12.99 10.07 -8.63
C PRO A 65 -12.69 11.55 -8.40
N LEU A 66 -13.69 12.36 -8.04
CA LEU A 66 -13.50 13.79 -7.80
C LEU A 66 -12.76 14.06 -6.50
N GLN A 67 -13.11 13.37 -5.42
CA GLN A 67 -12.44 13.52 -4.11
C GLN A 67 -10.96 13.12 -4.21
N VAL A 68 -10.68 12.01 -4.86
CA VAL A 68 -9.32 11.50 -5.03
C VAL A 68 -8.50 12.43 -5.94
N ARG A 69 -9.07 12.90 -7.03
CA ARG A 69 -8.41 13.90 -7.90
C ARG A 69 -8.18 15.21 -7.16
N PHE A 70 -9.16 15.69 -6.41
CA PHE A 70 -9.00 16.89 -5.58
C PHE A 70 -7.85 16.73 -4.59
N LEU A 71 -7.76 15.59 -3.90
CA LEU A 71 -6.67 15.29 -2.97
C LEU A 71 -5.30 15.40 -3.66
N TRP A 72 -5.10 14.69 -4.78
CA TRP A 72 -3.80 14.59 -5.42
C TRP A 72 -3.40 15.82 -6.22
N PHE A 73 -4.34 16.51 -6.86
CA PHE A 73 -4.04 17.59 -7.79
C PHE A 73 -4.29 18.99 -7.21
N VAL A 74 -5.01 19.11 -6.11
CA VAL A 74 -5.35 20.40 -5.50
C VAL A 74 -4.90 20.46 -4.04
N ALA A 75 -5.44 19.60 -3.17
CA ALA A 75 -5.23 19.73 -1.73
C ALA A 75 -3.76 19.56 -1.32
N ILE A 76 -3.10 18.48 -1.73
CA ILE A 76 -1.69 18.27 -1.40
C ILE A 76 -0.79 19.35 -2.01
N PRO A 77 -0.87 19.69 -3.31
CA PRO A 77 -0.02 20.72 -3.89
C PRO A 77 -0.17 22.12 -3.28
N LEU A 78 -1.36 22.50 -2.85
CA LEU A 78 -1.60 23.82 -2.28
C LEU A 78 -1.34 23.87 -0.78
N LEU A 79 -1.83 22.89 -0.03
CA LEU A 79 -1.80 22.97 1.43
C LEU A 79 -0.46 22.51 2.02
N THR A 80 0.23 21.58 1.39
CA THR A 80 1.51 21.09 1.90
C THR A 80 2.57 22.19 1.94
N PRO A 81 2.78 23.02 0.90
CA PRO A 81 3.71 24.14 0.97
C PRO A 81 3.26 25.22 1.95
N LEU A 82 1.95 25.49 2.03
CA LEU A 82 1.39 26.55 2.86
C LEU A 82 1.57 26.26 4.36
N PHE A 83 1.41 25.00 4.78
CA PHE A 83 1.49 24.60 6.18
C PHE A 83 2.82 23.92 6.56
N GLY A 84 3.70 23.60 5.61
CA GLY A 84 4.91 22.81 5.83
C GLY A 84 4.65 21.31 6.02
N TYR A 85 3.39 20.89 6.06
CA TYR A 85 2.91 19.52 6.14
C TYR A 85 1.51 19.44 5.49
N PHE A 86 1.00 18.24 5.21
CA PHE A 86 -0.37 18.08 4.72
C PHE A 86 -1.35 17.93 5.89
N PRO A 87 -2.27 18.91 6.11
CA PRO A 87 -3.20 18.91 7.24
C PRO A 87 -4.45 18.06 6.96
N GLY A 88 -4.28 16.77 6.70
CA GLY A 88 -5.33 15.88 6.23
C GLY A 88 -6.46 15.67 7.24
N ARG A 89 -6.18 15.72 8.56
CA ARG A 89 -7.21 15.64 9.61
C ARG A 89 -8.22 16.77 9.52
N ARG A 90 -7.77 17.99 9.23
CA ARG A 90 -8.67 19.16 9.05
C ARG A 90 -9.61 18.98 7.88
N LEU A 91 -9.18 18.28 6.86
CA LEU A 91 -9.97 18.00 5.65
C LEU A 91 -10.83 16.74 5.78
N ARG A 92 -10.72 15.99 6.88
CA ARG A 92 -11.39 14.69 7.08
C ARG A 92 -11.13 13.70 5.95
N MET A 93 -9.94 13.75 5.37
CA MET A 93 -9.54 12.87 4.25
C MET A 93 -8.63 11.74 4.73
N VAL A 94 -7.39 12.08 5.06
CA VAL A 94 -6.37 11.18 5.61
C VAL A 94 -5.78 11.84 6.85
N GLY A 95 -4.92 11.16 7.59
CA GLY A 95 -4.20 11.78 8.70
C GLY A 95 -3.29 12.93 8.27
N ASP A 96 -2.75 13.68 9.22
CA ASP A 96 -1.72 14.67 8.93
C ASP A 96 -0.46 13.96 8.45
N LEU A 97 0.13 14.44 7.35
CA LEU A 97 1.30 13.81 6.73
C LEU A 97 2.48 14.78 6.69
N PRO A 98 3.68 14.36 7.11
CA PRO A 98 4.89 15.11 6.84
C PRO A 98 5.01 15.44 5.34
N SER A 99 5.55 16.61 5.01
CA SER A 99 5.62 17.10 3.63
C SER A 99 6.23 16.06 2.67
N GLY A 100 7.38 15.47 3.03
CA GLY A 100 8.05 14.47 2.21
C GLY A 100 7.18 13.23 1.95
N VAL A 101 6.42 12.77 2.95
CA VAL A 101 5.48 11.65 2.83
C VAL A 101 4.34 11.99 1.88
N ALA A 102 3.72 13.16 2.05
CA ALA A 102 2.63 13.62 1.19
C ALA A 102 3.04 13.70 -0.28
N TRP A 103 4.19 14.30 -0.57
CA TRP A 103 4.72 14.41 -1.93
C TRP A 103 5.10 13.07 -2.53
N GLN A 104 5.71 12.16 -1.76
CA GLN A 104 6.06 10.84 -2.25
C GLN A 104 4.81 10.01 -2.55
N TRP A 105 3.85 9.98 -1.64
CA TRP A 105 2.60 9.25 -1.84
C TRP A 105 1.79 9.79 -3.02
N ARG A 106 1.74 11.14 -3.16
CA ARG A 106 1.16 11.78 -4.36
C ARG A 106 1.83 11.29 -5.64
N ARG A 107 3.17 11.24 -5.67
CA ARG A 107 3.94 10.78 -6.85
C ARG A 107 3.51 9.36 -7.27
N TRP A 108 3.40 8.46 -6.31
CA TRP A 108 2.93 7.10 -6.58
C TRP A 108 1.49 7.08 -7.07
N CYS A 109 0.57 7.73 -6.38
CA CYS A 109 -0.85 7.72 -6.71
C CYS A 109 -1.21 8.44 -8.01
N THR A 110 -0.37 9.34 -8.50
CA THR A 110 -0.56 10.01 -9.79
C THR A 110 0.17 9.31 -10.95
N HIS A 111 0.97 8.28 -10.68
CA HIS A 111 1.66 7.50 -11.71
C HIS A 111 0.94 6.17 -11.96
N ARG A 112 0.85 5.77 -13.26
CA ARG A 112 0.16 4.55 -13.69
C ARG A 112 0.73 3.28 -13.03
N ASP A 113 2.04 3.21 -12.90
CA ASP A 113 2.74 2.06 -12.32
C ASP A 113 2.86 2.12 -10.79
N TYR A 114 2.21 3.10 -10.15
CA TYR A 114 2.18 3.26 -8.70
C TYR A 114 3.58 3.17 -8.05
N LEU A 115 3.79 2.24 -7.11
CA LEU A 115 5.07 2.02 -6.43
C LEU A 115 6.20 1.64 -7.39
N LEU A 116 5.90 0.93 -8.48
CA LEU A 116 6.91 0.55 -9.48
C LEU A 116 7.47 1.75 -10.26
N SER A 117 6.83 2.93 -10.14
CA SER A 117 7.37 4.19 -10.68
C SER A 117 8.68 4.65 -10.03
N GLU A 118 9.05 4.09 -8.88
CA GLU A 118 10.35 4.33 -8.23
C GLU A 118 11.53 3.63 -8.97
N GLY A 119 11.23 2.86 -10.00
CA GLY A 119 12.22 2.30 -10.91
C GLY A 119 12.46 0.79 -10.76
N GLU A 120 13.50 0.33 -11.45
CA GLU A 120 13.80 -1.10 -11.59
C GLU A 120 14.15 -1.80 -10.26
N GLU A 121 14.79 -1.10 -9.34
CA GLU A 121 15.07 -1.66 -8.00
C GLU A 121 13.77 -1.98 -7.25
N MET A 122 12.74 -1.13 -7.35
CA MET A 122 11.45 -1.38 -6.74
C MET A 122 10.78 -2.62 -7.36
N ARG A 123 10.86 -2.75 -8.68
CA ARG A 123 10.35 -3.92 -9.39
C ARG A 123 11.03 -5.20 -8.92
N ARG A 124 12.36 -5.22 -8.88
CA ARG A 124 13.13 -6.37 -8.39
C ARG A 124 12.76 -6.76 -6.95
N ARG A 125 12.46 -5.81 -6.09
CA ARG A 125 12.03 -6.10 -4.71
C ARG A 125 10.70 -6.86 -4.67
N TYR A 126 9.70 -6.41 -5.40
CA TYR A 126 8.43 -7.13 -5.51
C TYR A 126 8.62 -8.53 -6.12
N GLU A 127 9.45 -8.65 -7.13
CA GLU A 127 9.77 -9.92 -7.78
C GLU A 127 10.63 -10.86 -6.90
N SER A 128 11.37 -10.33 -5.95
CA SER A 128 12.15 -11.16 -4.99
C SER A 128 11.28 -11.87 -3.95
N VAL A 129 10.03 -11.44 -3.78
CA VAL A 129 9.08 -12.09 -2.89
C VAL A 129 8.61 -13.40 -3.52
N THR A 130 8.90 -14.51 -2.84
CA THR A 130 8.45 -15.87 -3.22
C THR A 130 7.46 -16.46 -2.23
N ALA A 131 7.33 -15.83 -1.06
CA ALA A 131 6.40 -16.23 -0.01
C ALA A 131 4.94 -16.16 -0.47
N PRO A 132 4.05 -17.05 0.01
CA PRO A 132 2.62 -16.97 -0.29
C PRO A 132 2.01 -15.65 0.14
N VAL A 133 1.17 -15.08 -0.73
CA VAL A 133 0.42 -13.85 -0.51
C VAL A 133 -1.07 -14.16 -0.53
N LEU A 134 -1.78 -13.80 0.54
CA LEU A 134 -3.23 -13.89 0.60
C LEU A 134 -3.82 -12.48 0.66
N GLY A 135 -4.58 -12.10 -0.36
CA GLY A 135 -5.21 -10.78 -0.46
C GLY A 135 -6.72 -10.83 -0.24
N TYR A 136 -7.23 -9.99 0.66
CA TYR A 136 -8.66 -9.77 0.85
C TYR A 136 -9.10 -8.43 0.26
N SER A 137 -10.22 -8.46 -0.47
CA SER A 137 -10.92 -7.28 -0.99
C SER A 137 -12.42 -7.38 -0.68
N PHE A 138 -13.11 -6.23 -0.67
CA PHE A 138 -14.51 -6.16 -0.29
C PHE A 138 -15.31 -5.30 -1.28
N ASP A 139 -16.58 -5.69 -1.52
CA ASP A 139 -17.47 -5.00 -2.44
C ASP A 139 -17.81 -3.57 -2.02
N ASP A 140 -17.85 -3.32 -0.71
CA ASP A 140 -18.19 -2.02 -0.12
C ASP A 140 -16.99 -1.09 0.05
N ASP A 141 -15.78 -1.51 -0.32
CA ASP A 141 -14.63 -0.63 -0.31
C ASP A 141 -14.76 0.44 -1.42
N ALA A 142 -14.96 1.69 -0.99
CA ALA A 142 -15.10 2.81 -1.91
C ALA A 142 -13.76 3.32 -2.46
N MET A 143 -12.64 3.02 -1.79
CA MET A 143 -11.33 3.54 -2.14
C MET A 143 -10.48 2.55 -2.95
N LEU A 144 -10.43 1.30 -2.53
CA LEU A 144 -9.58 0.28 -3.13
C LEU A 144 -10.44 -0.77 -3.84
N THR A 145 -10.69 -0.51 -5.12
CA THR A 145 -11.48 -1.40 -5.97
C THR A 145 -10.77 -2.74 -6.17
N LYS A 146 -11.53 -3.78 -6.48
CA LYS A 146 -10.97 -5.09 -6.85
C LYS A 146 -9.86 -4.96 -7.89
N ARG A 147 -10.04 -4.09 -8.90
CA ARG A 147 -9.04 -3.83 -9.94
C ARG A 147 -7.72 -3.29 -9.39
N SER A 148 -7.78 -2.35 -8.43
CA SER A 148 -6.59 -1.81 -7.80
C SER A 148 -5.82 -2.87 -6.99
N ILE A 149 -6.57 -3.77 -6.34
CA ILE A 149 -6.01 -4.87 -5.55
C ILE A 149 -5.38 -5.93 -6.47
N ASP A 150 -6.05 -6.28 -7.55
CA ASP A 150 -5.52 -7.20 -8.56
C ASP A 150 -4.22 -6.67 -9.19
N GLU A 151 -4.13 -5.35 -9.43
CA GLU A 151 -2.92 -4.72 -9.96
C GLU A 151 -1.75 -4.80 -8.98
N LEU A 152 -1.94 -4.40 -7.72
CA LEU A 152 -0.86 -4.49 -6.71
C LEU A 152 -0.36 -5.92 -6.56
N HIS A 153 -1.28 -6.87 -6.47
CA HIS A 153 -0.92 -8.28 -6.34
C HIS A 153 -0.24 -8.83 -7.60
N GLY A 154 -0.44 -8.23 -8.76
CA GLY A 154 0.28 -8.53 -9.98
C GLY A 154 1.77 -8.15 -9.96
N PHE A 155 2.21 -7.34 -8.99
CA PHE A 155 3.63 -7.01 -8.81
C PHE A 155 4.44 -8.19 -8.25
N TYR A 156 3.80 -9.11 -7.52
CA TYR A 156 4.41 -10.30 -6.90
C TYR A 156 4.51 -11.46 -7.90
N ARG A 157 5.33 -11.29 -8.95
CA ARG A 157 5.38 -12.21 -10.10
C ARG A 157 5.87 -13.61 -9.76
N ASN A 158 6.70 -13.75 -8.72
CA ASN A 158 7.32 -15.01 -8.32
C ASN A 158 6.67 -15.61 -7.06
N ALA A 159 5.64 -14.97 -6.50
CA ALA A 159 4.89 -15.46 -5.35
C ALA A 159 3.62 -16.21 -5.76
N ARG A 160 3.22 -17.18 -4.96
CA ARG A 160 1.87 -17.74 -5.04
C ARG A 160 0.88 -16.75 -4.44
N VAL A 161 0.08 -16.11 -5.29
CA VAL A 161 -0.92 -15.11 -4.86
C VAL A 161 -2.32 -15.71 -4.89
N GLU A 162 -2.98 -15.74 -3.74
CA GLU A 162 -4.40 -16.06 -3.60
C GLU A 162 -5.18 -14.77 -3.31
N ARG A 163 -6.30 -14.55 -4.02
CA ARG A 163 -7.17 -13.38 -3.83
C ARG A 163 -8.55 -13.83 -3.43
N ARG A 164 -9.05 -13.30 -2.32
CA ARG A 164 -10.41 -13.53 -1.83
C ARG A 164 -11.19 -12.22 -1.85
N HIS A 165 -12.29 -12.23 -2.58
CA HIS A 165 -13.21 -11.11 -2.65
C HIS A 165 -14.47 -11.45 -1.85
N ALA A 166 -14.82 -10.61 -0.89
CA ALA A 166 -15.96 -10.81 -0.02
C ALA A 166 -17.02 -9.72 -0.21
N ALA A 167 -18.28 -10.15 -0.26
CA ALA A 167 -19.42 -9.25 -0.23
C ALA A 167 -19.96 -9.18 1.21
N PRO A 168 -19.89 -8.03 1.90
CA PRO A 168 -20.35 -7.91 3.29
C PRO A 168 -21.84 -8.12 3.48
N ALA A 169 -22.64 -8.03 2.43
CA ALA A 169 -24.10 -8.20 2.48
C ALA A 169 -24.58 -9.59 2.97
N GLY A 170 -23.66 -10.54 3.15
CA GLY A 170 -23.94 -11.86 3.73
C GLY A 170 -23.40 -12.09 5.15
N ALA A 171 -22.63 -11.19 5.69
CA ALA A 171 -22.01 -11.31 7.01
C ALA A 171 -22.92 -10.73 8.09
N GLY A 172 -23.96 -11.45 8.46
CA GLY A 172 -24.66 -11.28 9.74
C GLY A 172 -25.57 -10.04 9.82
N ARG A 173 -26.82 -10.21 9.55
CA ARG A 173 -27.89 -9.50 10.28
C ARG A 173 -28.27 -10.33 11.51
#